data_b19c5fd06aba8dd47c0ecb005327b51a
#
_entry.id   b19c5fd06aba8dd47c0ecb005327b51a
#
_cell.length_a   1.000
_cell.length_b   1.000
_cell.length_c   1.000
_cell.angle_alpha   90.00
_cell.angle_beta   90.00
_cell.angle_gamma   90.00
#
_symmetry.space_group_name_H-M   'P 1'
#
loop_
_entity.id
_entity.type
_entity.pdbx_description
1 polymer ?
#
loop_
_entity_poly.entity_id
_entity_poly.type
_entity_poly.pdbx_seq_one_letter_code
_entity_poly.pdbx_strand_id
1 'polypeptide(L)'
;MNKSELIAAIAASADLPKTTATAALDAFTAAITGALQQGENVTLVGFGTFEVKQRAAREGRNPQTGAAVQIAAAKVPGFKPGKGLKDALN
;
A
#
# COMPACT_ATOMS: atom_id res chain seq x y z
N MET A 1 4.91 -15.39 2.96
CA MET A 1 4.98 -15.34 1.48
C MET A 1 5.74 -14.08 1.08
N ASN A 2 6.71 -14.22 0.21
CA ASN A 2 7.46 -13.10 -0.32
C ASN A 2 6.98 -12.75 -1.73
N LYS A 3 7.61 -11.75 -2.37
CA LYS A 3 7.23 -11.31 -3.72
C LYS A 3 7.36 -12.44 -4.75
N SER A 4 8.43 -13.21 -4.67
CA SER A 4 8.68 -14.32 -5.60
C SER A 4 7.61 -15.40 -5.49
N GLU A 5 7.22 -15.74 -4.27
CA GLU A 5 6.16 -16.73 -4.03
C GLU A 5 4.79 -16.18 -4.46
N LEU A 6 4.54 -14.90 -4.27
CA LEU A 6 3.31 -14.27 -4.72
C LEU A 6 3.22 -14.28 -6.25
N ILE A 7 4.32 -14.01 -6.95
CA ILE A 7 4.38 -14.08 -8.41
C ILE A 7 4.07 -15.50 -8.89
N ALA A 8 4.63 -16.51 -8.23
CA ALA A 8 4.36 -17.90 -8.57
C ALA A 8 2.87 -18.25 -8.39
N ALA A 9 2.25 -17.77 -7.30
CA ALA A 9 0.83 -17.98 -7.04
C ALA A 9 -0.05 -17.29 -8.10
N ILE A 10 0.29 -16.07 -8.50
CA ILE A 10 -0.43 -15.35 -9.55
C ILE A 10 -0.31 -16.07 -10.88
N ALA A 11 0.90 -16.48 -11.25
CA ALA A 11 1.17 -17.20 -12.50
C ALA A 11 0.34 -18.48 -12.59
N ALA A 12 0.30 -19.25 -11.49
CA ALA A 12 -0.47 -20.48 -11.44
C ALA A 12 -1.98 -20.22 -11.51
N SER A 13 -2.47 -19.25 -10.76
CA SER A 13 -3.89 -18.93 -10.68
C SER A 13 -4.46 -18.35 -11.97
N ALA A 14 -3.67 -17.53 -12.66
CA ALA A 14 -4.10 -16.87 -13.89
C ALA A 14 -3.65 -17.61 -15.16
N ASP A 15 -2.94 -18.71 -15.00
CA ASP A 15 -2.35 -19.47 -16.12
C ASP A 15 -1.46 -18.60 -17.00
N LEU A 16 -0.53 -17.90 -16.36
CA LEU A 16 0.40 -16.99 -17.01
C LEU A 16 1.84 -17.46 -16.82
N PRO A 17 2.73 -17.14 -17.77
CA PRO A 17 4.17 -17.28 -17.53
C PRO A 17 4.60 -16.39 -16.36
N LYS A 18 5.63 -16.81 -15.62
CA LYS A 18 6.15 -16.02 -14.49
C LYS A 18 6.61 -14.62 -14.91
N THR A 19 7.17 -14.48 -16.11
CA THR A 19 7.59 -13.19 -16.65
C THR A 19 6.41 -12.22 -16.79
N THR A 20 5.29 -12.71 -17.30
CA THR A 20 4.07 -11.93 -17.46
C THR A 20 3.46 -11.58 -16.08
N ALA A 21 3.43 -12.57 -15.18
CA ALA A 21 2.94 -12.35 -13.82
C ALA A 21 3.79 -11.31 -13.07
N THR A 22 5.10 -11.34 -13.23
CA THR A 22 6.01 -10.35 -12.66
C THR A 22 5.71 -8.97 -13.20
N ALA A 23 5.57 -8.82 -14.51
CA ALA A 23 5.25 -7.53 -15.12
C ALA A 23 3.90 -6.99 -14.65
N ALA A 24 2.90 -7.86 -14.50
CA ALA A 24 1.57 -7.48 -14.03
C ALA A 24 1.62 -7.00 -12.58
N LEU A 25 2.34 -7.70 -11.71
CA LEU A 25 2.48 -7.29 -10.31
C LEU A 25 3.25 -5.98 -10.18
N ASP A 26 4.32 -5.81 -10.94
CA ASP A 26 5.10 -4.57 -10.93
C ASP A 26 4.26 -3.39 -11.43
N ALA A 27 3.46 -3.58 -12.48
CA ALA A 27 2.55 -2.57 -12.98
C ALA A 27 1.47 -2.22 -11.95
N PHE A 28 0.96 -3.22 -11.23
CA PHE A 28 -0.03 -3.04 -10.18
C PHE A 28 0.52 -2.16 -9.06
N THR A 29 1.69 -2.50 -8.52
CA THR A 29 2.28 -1.74 -7.42
C THR A 29 2.67 -0.32 -7.88
N ALA A 30 3.16 -0.16 -9.10
CA ALA A 30 3.48 1.14 -9.66
C ALA A 30 2.22 2.01 -9.83
N ALA A 31 1.11 1.43 -10.28
CA ALA A 31 -0.14 2.15 -10.45
C ALA A 31 -0.71 2.62 -9.11
N ILE A 32 -0.69 1.74 -8.10
CA ILE A 32 -1.11 2.09 -6.74
C ILE A 32 -0.23 3.23 -6.20
N THR A 33 1.07 3.09 -6.31
CA THR A 33 2.03 4.12 -5.84
C THR A 33 1.77 5.46 -6.52
N GLY A 34 1.59 5.46 -7.84
CA GLY A 34 1.33 6.67 -8.60
C GLY A 34 0.04 7.36 -8.19
N ALA A 35 -1.03 6.59 -7.97
CA ALA A 35 -2.30 7.14 -7.52
C ALA A 35 -2.18 7.79 -6.14
N LEU A 36 -1.52 7.10 -5.21
CA LEU A 36 -1.32 7.64 -3.85
C LEU A 36 -0.44 8.88 -3.85
N GLN A 37 0.55 8.96 -4.74
CA GLN A 37 1.38 10.15 -4.91
C GLN A 37 0.54 11.36 -5.32
N GLN A 38 -0.51 11.13 -6.11
CA GLN A 38 -1.44 12.19 -6.53
C GLN A 38 -2.54 12.49 -5.51
N GLY A 39 -2.50 11.81 -4.37
CA GLY A 39 -3.53 11.99 -3.34
C GLY A 39 -4.83 11.23 -3.62
N GLU A 40 -4.82 10.29 -4.55
CA GLU A 40 -5.98 9.50 -4.92
C GLU A 40 -5.98 8.15 -4.19
N ASN A 41 -7.14 7.78 -3.66
CA ASN A 41 -7.32 6.45 -3.10
C ASN A 41 -7.64 5.45 -4.21
N VAL A 42 -7.29 4.19 -4.00
CA VAL A 42 -7.58 3.12 -4.97
C VAL A 42 -8.44 2.08 -4.28
N THR A 43 -9.66 1.92 -4.76
CA THR A 43 -10.63 0.98 -4.20
C THR A 43 -10.75 -0.24 -5.10
N LEU A 44 -10.51 -1.41 -4.51
CA LEU A 44 -10.76 -2.70 -5.16
C LEU A 44 -12.00 -3.29 -4.50
N VAL A 45 -13.11 -3.27 -5.22
CA VAL A 45 -14.40 -3.72 -4.69
C VAL A 45 -14.29 -5.15 -4.16
N GLY A 46 -14.75 -5.35 -2.91
CA GLY A 46 -14.68 -6.66 -2.27
C GLY A 46 -13.34 -7.00 -1.63
N PHE A 47 -12.29 -6.29 -1.96
CA PHE A 47 -10.94 -6.55 -1.41
C PHE A 47 -10.55 -5.51 -0.37
N GLY A 48 -10.54 -4.24 -0.76
CA GLY A 48 -10.16 -3.16 0.14
C GLY A 48 -9.80 -1.89 -0.58
N THR A 49 -9.38 -0.90 0.18
CA THR A 49 -9.01 0.40 -0.33
C THR A 49 -7.60 0.75 0.12
N PHE A 50 -6.76 1.08 -0.85
CA PHE A 50 -5.46 1.71 -0.58
C PHE A 50 -5.70 3.20 -0.47
N GLU A 51 -5.32 3.79 0.66
CA GLU A 51 -5.58 5.19 0.92
C GLU A 51 -4.31 5.93 1.28
N VAL A 52 -4.34 7.24 1.07
CA VAL A 52 -3.26 8.11 1.46
C VAL A 52 -3.81 9.17 2.40
N LYS A 53 -3.14 9.35 3.53
CA LYS A 53 -3.47 10.39 4.50
C LYS A 53 -2.37 11.42 4.49
N GLN A 54 -2.76 12.68 4.59
CA GLN A 54 -1.82 13.78 4.73
C GLN A 54 -1.60 14.03 6.21
N ARG A 55 -0.36 13.95 6.64
CA ARG A 55 0.03 14.36 7.98
C ARG A 55 0.61 15.75 7.88
N ALA A 56 0.00 16.72 8.59
CA ALA A 56 0.49 18.09 8.64
C ALA A 56 1.85 18.14 9.35
N ALA A 57 2.66 19.13 8.98
CA ALA A 57 3.88 19.42 9.71
C ALA A 57 3.50 19.81 11.15
N ARG A 58 4.28 19.37 12.11
CA ARG A 58 4.03 19.66 13.51
C ARG A 58 5.35 19.81 14.26
N GLU A 59 5.26 20.44 15.44
CA GLU A 59 6.37 20.55 16.35
C GLU A 59 6.30 19.43 17.40
N GLY A 60 7.39 18.74 17.59
CA GLY A 60 7.51 17.72 18.62
C GLY A 60 8.65 18.05 19.57
N ARG A 61 8.91 17.18 20.55
CA ARG A 61 10.01 17.32 21.48
C ARG A 61 10.88 16.08 21.47
N ASN A 62 12.18 16.31 21.51
CA ASN A 62 13.14 15.22 21.72
C ASN A 62 13.06 14.78 23.18
N PRO A 63 12.69 13.52 23.46
CA PRO A 63 12.52 13.06 24.85
C PRO A 63 13.83 13.03 25.65
N GLN A 64 14.99 13.01 24.99
CA GLN A 64 16.30 12.98 25.66
C GLN A 64 16.81 14.37 26.00
N THR A 65 16.58 15.36 25.13
CA THR A 65 17.13 16.70 25.31
C THR A 65 16.06 17.71 25.67
N GLY A 66 14.78 17.39 25.46
CA GLY A 66 13.68 18.32 25.63
C GLY A 66 13.59 19.40 24.56
N ALA A 67 14.48 19.35 23.55
CA ALA A 67 14.51 20.34 22.48
C ALA A 67 13.32 20.15 21.54
N ALA A 68 12.80 21.26 20.99
CA ALA A 68 11.77 21.24 19.98
C ALA A 68 12.33 20.65 18.68
N VAL A 69 11.54 19.76 18.03
CA VAL A 69 11.90 19.13 16.78
C VAL A 69 10.79 19.37 15.77
N GLN A 70 11.16 19.81 14.57
CA GLN A 70 10.21 19.97 13.48
C GLN A 70 9.95 18.62 12.81
N ILE A 71 8.69 18.20 12.83
CA ILE A 71 8.26 16.99 12.11
C ILE A 71 7.60 17.44 10.82
N ALA A 72 8.25 17.10 9.69
CA ALA A 72 7.78 17.52 8.37
C ALA A 72 6.42 16.91 8.03
N ALA A 73 5.67 17.61 7.19
CA ALA A 73 4.46 17.06 6.58
C ALA A 73 4.81 15.81 5.77
N ALA A 74 3.93 14.84 5.78
CA ALA A 74 4.15 13.59 5.03
C ALA A 74 2.84 13.02 4.52
N LYS A 75 2.92 12.29 3.42
CA LYS A 75 1.84 11.45 2.94
C LYS A 75 2.06 10.05 3.51
N VAL A 76 1.04 9.50 4.14
CA VAL A 76 1.13 8.20 4.81
C VAL A 76 0.18 7.23 4.13
N PRO A 77 0.70 6.15 3.53
CA PRO A 77 -0.15 5.14 2.91
C PRO A 77 -0.82 4.27 3.97
N GLY A 78 -2.01 3.79 3.64
CA GLY A 78 -2.74 2.86 4.47
C GLY A 78 -3.56 1.92 3.62
N PHE A 79 -3.97 0.80 4.22
CA PHE A 79 -4.85 -0.16 3.58
C PHE A 79 -6.03 -0.44 4.50
N LYS A 80 -7.23 -0.28 3.96
CA LYS A 80 -8.47 -0.54 4.67
C LYS A 80 -9.11 -1.78 4.06
N PRO A 81 -9.11 -2.93 4.77
CA PRO A 81 -9.67 -4.15 4.20
C PRO A 81 -11.17 -4.01 3.96
N GLY A 82 -11.62 -4.58 2.85
CA GLY A 82 -13.04 -4.63 2.51
C GLY A 82 -13.74 -5.80 3.18
N LYS A 83 -15.07 -5.80 3.09
CA LYS A 83 -15.90 -6.84 3.69
C LYS A 83 -15.59 -8.22 3.12
N GLY A 84 -15.41 -8.33 1.80
CA GLY A 84 -15.11 -9.61 1.17
C GLY A 84 -13.83 -10.24 1.69
N LEU A 85 -12.79 -9.44 1.88
CA LEU A 85 -11.52 -9.93 2.44
C LEU A 85 -11.69 -10.34 3.89
N LYS A 86 -12.38 -9.55 4.71
CA LYS A 86 -12.64 -9.87 6.11
C LYS A 86 -13.45 -11.17 6.24
N ASP A 87 -14.47 -11.32 5.42
CA ASP A 87 -15.33 -12.50 5.43
C ASP A 87 -14.55 -13.76 5.00
N ALA A 88 -13.60 -13.63 4.09
CA ALA A 88 -12.78 -14.74 3.65
C ALA A 88 -11.86 -15.27 4.75
N LEU A 89 -11.51 -14.45 5.73
CA LEU A 89 -10.62 -14.83 6.84
C LEU A 89 -11.36 -15.36 8.06
N ASN A 90 -12.66 -15.16 8.13
CA ASN A 90 -13.45 -15.49 9.33
C ASN A 90 -14.62 -16.42 9.08
#